data_d585627e9e72e92af1e4d289681634e1
#
_entry.id   d585627e9e72e92af1e4d289681634e1
#
_cell.length_a   1.000
_cell.length_b   1.000
_cell.length_c   1.000
_cell.angle_alpha   90.00
_cell.angle_beta   90.00
_cell.angle_gamma   90.00
#
_symmetry.space_group_name_H-M   'P 1'
#
loop_
_entity.id
_entity.type
_entity.pdbx_description
1 polymer ?
#
loop_
_entity_poly.entity_id
_entity_poly.type
_entity_poly.pdbx_seq_one_letter_code
_entity_poly.pdbx_strand_id
1 'polypeptide(L)'
;MLYNSKNKVLLLTALAFSASASAAPSPWSVGVGASYSPEVYIDTDSNRTVIPIIGYEGEHLFLRGFSAGYRIFPRGTPHNFVLRLQYDPRTLDPDDSSDPDIKKLDKRKSAVLGGASYQYLSRYGMFEVSAGADIAGRHDGFYAQTSYSYPIRGQGWGFTPNIGYAYNSEKLNQHLYGVSAAEAARTRFNEFDPGYDGNFFIGASGYYGITRSIRVMGAIRYSNLEGDLEESPILDATHGTSLMLGITYSF
;
A
#
# COMPACT_ATOMS: atom_id res chain seq x y z
N MET A 1 -35.89 4.56 17.72
CA MET A 1 -35.91 4.21 16.28
C MET A 1 -34.74 3.28 16.03
N LEU A 2 -35.02 2.03 15.70
CA LEU A 2 -34.01 0.97 15.60
C LEU A 2 -33.30 1.06 14.24
N TYR A 3 -32.01 1.32 14.24
CA TYR A 3 -31.18 1.29 13.05
C TYR A 3 -30.80 -0.17 12.74
N ASN A 4 -31.30 -0.66 11.62
CA ASN A 4 -31.15 -2.06 11.18
C ASN A 4 -29.90 -2.18 10.29
N SER A 5 -28.78 -2.56 10.89
CA SER A 5 -27.55 -2.91 10.21
C SER A 5 -27.72 -4.24 9.46
N LYS A 6 -27.85 -4.20 8.15
CA LYS A 6 -27.84 -5.39 7.30
C LYS A 6 -26.41 -5.90 7.12
N ASN A 7 -26.01 -6.83 7.97
CA ASN A 7 -24.82 -7.63 7.76
C ASN A 7 -24.94 -8.44 6.45
N LYS A 8 -24.20 -8.04 5.44
CA LYS A 8 -23.98 -8.86 4.24
C LYS A 8 -22.92 -9.91 4.56
N VAL A 9 -23.37 -11.08 5.01
CA VAL A 9 -22.55 -12.28 5.10
C VAL A 9 -22.27 -12.75 3.66
N LEU A 10 -21.05 -12.55 3.19
CA LEU A 10 -20.57 -13.20 1.97
C LEU A 10 -20.25 -14.66 2.31
N LEU A 11 -21.10 -15.58 1.87
CA LEU A 11 -20.80 -17.01 1.87
C LEU A 11 -19.66 -17.29 0.89
N LEU A 12 -18.45 -17.52 1.41
CA LEU A 12 -17.36 -18.13 0.64
C LEU A 12 -17.66 -19.63 0.54
N THR A 13 -18.12 -20.06 -0.62
CA THR A 13 -18.18 -21.49 -0.99
C THR A 13 -16.74 -22.01 -1.15
N ALA A 14 -16.29 -22.82 -0.21
CA ALA A 14 -15.02 -23.53 -0.28
C ALA A 14 -15.09 -24.59 -1.40
N LEU A 15 -14.44 -24.31 -2.52
CA LEU A 15 -14.16 -25.31 -3.56
C LEU A 15 -13.02 -26.22 -3.06
N ALA A 16 -13.36 -27.41 -2.64
CA ALA A 16 -12.40 -28.47 -2.34
C ALA A 16 -11.80 -28.99 -3.66
N PHE A 17 -10.57 -28.59 -3.95
CA PHE A 17 -9.78 -29.21 -5.00
C PHE A 17 -8.98 -30.39 -4.45
N SER A 18 -9.31 -31.58 -4.92
CA SER A 18 -8.55 -32.80 -4.66
C SER A 18 -7.21 -32.74 -5.43
N ALA A 19 -6.11 -32.50 -4.75
CA ALA A 19 -4.78 -32.51 -5.34
C ALA A 19 -4.17 -33.91 -5.24
N SER A 20 -4.10 -34.61 -6.37
CA SER A 20 -3.25 -35.79 -6.57
C SER A 20 -2.10 -35.43 -7.49
N ALA A 21 -0.92 -35.93 -7.16
CA ALA A 21 0.34 -35.95 -7.92
C ALA A 21 1.30 -34.78 -7.69
N SER A 22 2.54 -35.17 -7.51
CA SER A 22 3.81 -34.48 -7.42
C SER A 22 3.96 -33.37 -8.48
N ALA A 23 3.27 -32.27 -8.31
CA ALA A 23 3.40 -31.06 -9.14
C ALA A 23 4.37 -30.11 -8.45
N ALA A 24 5.13 -29.33 -9.23
CA ALA A 24 5.85 -28.18 -8.73
C ALA A 24 4.88 -27.34 -7.88
N PRO A 25 5.34 -26.71 -6.77
CA PRO A 25 4.45 -25.95 -5.91
C PRO A 25 3.71 -24.90 -6.74
N SER A 26 2.40 -24.87 -6.58
CA SER A 26 1.53 -23.95 -7.32
C SER A 26 2.00 -22.51 -7.11
N PRO A 27 2.03 -21.69 -8.15
CA PRO A 27 2.36 -20.27 -8.02
C PRO A 27 1.27 -19.46 -7.29
N TRP A 28 0.12 -20.07 -7.01
CA TRP A 28 -1.03 -19.42 -6.36
C TRP A 28 -1.02 -19.56 -4.86
N SER A 29 -1.46 -18.51 -4.21
CA SER A 29 -1.74 -18.50 -2.77
C SER A 29 -3.01 -17.71 -2.48
N VAL A 30 -3.73 -18.11 -1.43
CA VAL A 30 -4.89 -17.40 -0.91
C VAL A 30 -4.76 -17.25 0.59
N GLY A 31 -5.39 -16.22 1.13
CA GLY A 31 -5.29 -15.99 2.57
C GLY A 31 -6.16 -14.84 3.05
N VAL A 32 -5.95 -14.48 4.30
CA VAL A 32 -6.57 -13.33 4.95
C VAL A 32 -5.51 -12.57 5.73
N GLY A 33 -5.66 -11.26 5.75
CA GLY A 33 -4.81 -10.37 6.52
C GLY A 33 -5.61 -9.29 7.23
N ALA A 34 -4.96 -8.66 8.19
CA ALA A 34 -5.41 -7.45 8.84
C ALA A 34 -4.37 -6.36 8.65
N SER A 35 -4.80 -5.16 8.35
CA SER A 35 -3.96 -3.98 8.28
C SER A 35 -4.41 -2.95 9.29
N TYR A 36 -3.44 -2.23 9.81
CA TYR A 36 -3.60 -1.03 10.61
C TYR A 36 -2.79 0.10 9.96
N SER A 37 -3.45 1.20 9.71
CA SER A 37 -2.83 2.46 9.28
C SER A 37 -3.30 3.56 10.21
N PRO A 38 -2.39 4.31 10.85
CA PRO A 38 -2.80 5.52 11.55
C PRO A 38 -3.33 6.51 10.50
N GLU A 39 -4.40 7.19 10.82
CA GLU A 39 -4.80 8.36 10.06
C GLU A 39 -3.91 9.54 10.44
N VAL A 40 -3.62 10.35 9.45
CA VAL A 40 -2.77 11.54 9.63
C VAL A 40 -3.60 12.83 9.70
N TYR A 41 -4.88 12.76 9.36
CA TYR A 41 -5.78 13.90 9.36
C TYR A 41 -6.37 14.17 10.74
N ILE A 42 -6.67 15.44 11.01
CA ILE A 42 -7.18 15.91 12.30
C ILE A 42 -8.42 15.13 12.74
N ASP A 43 -8.39 14.63 13.99
CA ASP A 43 -9.51 13.96 14.66
C ASP A 43 -10.17 12.85 13.81
N THR A 44 -9.37 12.12 13.05
CA THR A 44 -9.82 10.99 12.23
C THR A 44 -9.35 9.68 12.85
N ASP A 45 -10.24 8.69 12.93
CA ASP A 45 -9.94 7.38 13.50
C ASP A 45 -8.98 6.58 12.62
N SER A 46 -8.07 5.86 13.27
CA SER A 46 -7.14 4.95 12.58
C SER A 46 -7.88 3.85 11.83
N ASN A 47 -7.45 3.59 10.60
CA ASN A 47 -8.07 2.58 9.75
C ASN A 47 -7.60 1.15 10.13
N ARG A 48 -8.57 0.27 10.39
CA ARG A 48 -8.36 -1.16 10.64
C ARG A 48 -9.20 -1.96 9.66
N THR A 49 -8.54 -2.69 8.78
CA THR A 49 -9.23 -3.39 7.70
C THR A 49 -8.79 -4.85 7.65
N VAL A 50 -9.77 -5.74 7.50
CA VAL A 50 -9.52 -7.16 7.16
C VAL A 50 -9.59 -7.28 5.64
N ILE A 51 -8.53 -7.83 5.04
CA ILE A 51 -8.36 -7.92 3.59
C ILE A 51 -8.18 -9.37 3.15
N PRO A 52 -8.85 -9.80 2.07
CA PRO A 52 -8.51 -11.05 1.41
C PRO A 52 -7.14 -10.91 0.73
N ILE A 53 -6.31 -11.93 0.85
CA ILE A 53 -5.01 -12.00 0.20
C ILE A 53 -5.10 -13.01 -0.93
N ILE A 54 -4.85 -12.55 -2.15
CA ILE A 54 -4.69 -13.41 -3.32
C ILE A 54 -3.30 -13.13 -3.87
N GLY A 55 -2.51 -14.17 -4.06
CA GLY A 55 -1.17 -14.09 -4.58
C GLY A 55 -0.95 -15.03 -5.75
N TYR A 56 -0.19 -14.57 -6.72
CA TYR A 56 0.37 -15.35 -7.81
C TYR A 56 1.83 -14.97 -8.00
N GLU A 57 2.71 -15.92 -8.08
CA GLU A 57 4.14 -15.66 -8.21
C GLU A 57 4.75 -16.56 -9.29
N GLY A 58 4.58 -16.14 -10.55
CA GLY A 58 5.19 -16.77 -11.72
C GLY A 58 6.58 -16.20 -12.03
N GLU A 59 7.18 -16.63 -13.12
CA GLU A 59 8.49 -16.12 -13.56
C GLU A 59 8.41 -14.66 -14.00
N HIS A 60 7.41 -14.31 -14.79
CA HIS A 60 7.18 -12.95 -15.30
C HIS A 60 6.02 -12.26 -14.59
N LEU A 61 4.85 -12.86 -14.55
CA LEU A 61 3.67 -12.30 -13.91
C LEU A 61 3.70 -12.50 -12.41
N PHE A 62 3.22 -11.50 -11.69
CA PHE A 62 2.92 -11.62 -10.26
C PHE A 62 1.65 -10.86 -9.88
N LEU A 63 0.99 -11.35 -8.84
CA LEU A 63 -0.08 -10.69 -8.12
C LEU A 63 0.23 -10.78 -6.63
N ARG A 64 0.26 -9.65 -5.93
CA ARG A 64 0.60 -9.56 -4.51
C ARG A 64 -0.39 -8.64 -3.82
N GLY A 65 -1.51 -9.21 -3.37
CA GLY A 65 -2.61 -8.44 -2.81
C GLY A 65 -3.12 -7.38 -3.80
N PHE A 66 -2.89 -6.12 -3.50
CA PHE A 66 -3.34 -4.97 -4.29
C PHE A 66 -2.35 -4.51 -5.38
N SER A 67 -1.34 -5.30 -5.70
CA SER A 67 -0.36 -4.99 -6.72
C SER A 67 -0.21 -6.15 -7.70
N ALA A 68 -0.28 -5.85 -8.99
CA ALA A 68 0.02 -6.78 -10.07
C ALA A 68 1.16 -6.24 -10.92
N GLY A 69 1.94 -7.13 -11.55
CA GLY A 69 3.01 -6.68 -12.41
C GLY A 69 3.55 -7.75 -13.34
N TYR A 70 4.32 -7.27 -14.32
CA TYR A 70 5.01 -8.09 -15.31
C TYR A 70 6.51 -7.76 -15.30
N ARG A 71 7.34 -8.76 -15.06
CA ARG A 71 8.81 -8.68 -15.14
C ARG A 71 9.25 -8.95 -16.59
N ILE A 72 10.06 -8.07 -17.14
CA ILE A 72 10.62 -8.27 -18.50
C ILE A 72 11.54 -9.49 -18.52
N PHE A 73 12.36 -9.66 -17.49
CA PHE A 73 13.23 -10.83 -17.32
C PHE A 73 12.66 -11.78 -16.26
N PRO A 74 12.98 -13.09 -16.30
CA PRO A 74 12.51 -14.04 -15.32
C PRO A 74 12.85 -13.63 -13.88
N ARG A 75 12.06 -14.10 -12.94
CA ARG A 75 12.28 -13.89 -11.52
C ARG A 75 13.68 -14.34 -11.09
N GLY A 76 14.37 -13.49 -10.31
CA GLY A 76 15.69 -13.78 -9.77
C GLY A 76 16.87 -13.33 -10.63
N THR A 77 16.62 -12.74 -11.81
CA THR A 77 17.68 -12.09 -12.58
C THR A 77 18.21 -10.85 -11.84
N PRO A 78 19.53 -10.57 -11.94
CA PRO A 78 20.12 -9.41 -11.28
C PRO A 78 19.49 -8.08 -11.66
N HIS A 79 19.13 -7.92 -12.91
CA HIS A 79 18.51 -6.70 -13.45
C HIS A 79 17.10 -7.03 -13.94
N ASN A 80 16.12 -6.24 -13.57
CA ASN A 80 14.78 -6.40 -14.07
C ASN A 80 14.07 -5.06 -14.29
N PHE A 81 13.28 -5.00 -15.37
CA PHE A 81 12.29 -3.96 -15.57
C PHE A 81 10.91 -4.56 -15.29
N VAL A 82 10.10 -3.84 -14.55
CA VAL A 82 8.80 -4.33 -14.11
C VAL A 82 7.73 -3.31 -14.48
N LEU A 83 6.74 -3.73 -15.22
CA LEU A 83 5.49 -2.98 -15.38
C LEU A 83 4.58 -3.31 -14.21
N ARG A 84 3.92 -2.30 -13.62
CA ARG A 84 3.14 -2.48 -12.39
C ARG A 84 1.82 -1.74 -12.44
N LEU A 85 0.80 -2.40 -11.90
CA LEU A 85 -0.45 -1.79 -11.48
C LEU A 85 -0.54 -1.90 -9.96
N GLN A 86 -0.91 -0.81 -9.32
CA GLN A 86 -1.00 -0.76 -7.86
C GLN A 86 -2.24 0.04 -7.44
N TYR A 87 -3.00 -0.53 -6.51
CA TYR A 87 -4.04 0.21 -5.82
C TYR A 87 -3.40 1.09 -4.74
N ASP A 88 -3.72 2.38 -4.76
CA ASP A 88 -3.34 3.33 -3.72
C ASP A 88 -4.53 3.53 -2.77
N PRO A 89 -4.45 3.01 -1.54
CA PRO A 89 -5.56 3.06 -0.59
C PRO A 89 -5.66 4.40 0.15
N ARG A 90 -4.75 5.36 -0.07
CA ARG A 90 -4.77 6.64 0.65
C ARG A 90 -6.04 7.40 0.31
N THR A 91 -6.79 7.76 1.33
CA THR A 91 -8.09 8.42 1.22
C THR A 91 -8.26 9.39 2.37
N LEU A 92 -9.15 10.35 2.19
CA LEU A 92 -9.78 11.08 3.28
C LEU A 92 -11.30 10.93 3.11
N ASP A 93 -11.95 10.31 4.07
CA ASP A 93 -13.40 10.37 4.20
C ASP A 93 -13.74 11.41 5.29
N PRO A 94 -14.25 12.58 4.93
CA PRO A 94 -14.56 13.61 5.91
C PRO A 94 -15.55 13.18 6.99
N ASP A 95 -16.40 12.20 6.70
CA ASP A 95 -17.38 11.67 7.66
C ASP A 95 -16.74 10.86 8.79
N ASP A 96 -15.51 10.35 8.59
CA ASP A 96 -14.77 9.58 9.59
C ASP A 96 -14.09 10.47 10.66
N SER A 97 -13.99 11.79 10.43
CA SER A 97 -13.46 12.74 11.41
C SER A 97 -14.52 13.19 12.41
N SER A 98 -14.10 13.52 13.63
CA SER A 98 -14.96 14.21 14.60
C SER A 98 -14.89 15.74 14.49
N ASP A 99 -13.87 16.27 13.80
CA ASP A 99 -13.70 17.71 13.59
C ASP A 99 -14.74 18.27 12.61
N PRO A 100 -15.47 19.34 12.98
CA PRO A 100 -16.56 19.91 12.15
C PRO A 100 -16.06 20.60 10.87
N ASP A 101 -14.78 21.00 10.79
CA ASP A 101 -14.23 21.63 9.59
C ASP A 101 -13.61 20.60 8.65
N ILE A 102 -13.01 19.52 9.15
CA ILE A 102 -12.65 18.35 8.32
C ILE A 102 -13.87 17.78 7.62
N LYS A 103 -15.03 17.69 8.31
CA LYS A 103 -16.30 17.23 7.72
C LYS A 103 -16.79 18.04 6.53
N LYS A 104 -16.28 19.24 6.34
CA LYS A 104 -16.64 20.12 5.21
C LYS A 104 -15.67 20.00 4.05
N LEU A 105 -14.57 19.26 4.19
CA LEU A 105 -13.63 19.03 3.09
C LEU A 105 -14.23 18.10 2.03
N ASP A 106 -13.66 18.13 0.84
CA ASP A 106 -14.03 17.21 -0.21
C ASP A 106 -13.40 15.82 0.04
N LYS A 107 -14.16 14.77 -0.26
CA LYS A 107 -13.69 13.39 -0.08
C LYS A 107 -12.51 13.09 -1.03
N ARG A 108 -11.40 12.62 -0.47
CA ARG A 108 -10.24 12.13 -1.23
C ARG A 108 -10.43 10.64 -1.50
N LYS A 109 -10.47 10.25 -2.76
CA LYS A 109 -10.73 8.86 -3.16
C LYS A 109 -9.41 8.14 -3.45
N SER A 110 -9.39 6.85 -3.16
CA SER A 110 -8.32 5.95 -3.58
C SER A 110 -8.10 5.97 -5.09
N ALA A 111 -6.88 5.67 -5.52
CA ALA A 111 -6.49 5.68 -6.92
C ALA A 111 -5.98 4.30 -7.38
N VAL A 112 -5.83 4.15 -8.68
CA VAL A 112 -5.07 3.05 -9.31
C VAL A 112 -3.91 3.67 -10.05
N LEU A 113 -2.70 3.24 -9.69
CA LEU A 113 -1.46 3.74 -10.27
C LEU A 113 -0.92 2.74 -11.27
N GLY A 114 -0.61 3.19 -12.47
CA GLY A 114 0.10 2.46 -13.49
C GLY A 114 1.52 2.97 -13.60
N GLY A 115 2.51 2.06 -13.66
CA GLY A 115 3.89 2.51 -13.65
C GLY A 115 4.90 1.43 -14.02
N ALA A 116 6.17 1.78 -13.84
CA ALA A 116 7.30 0.89 -14.08
C ALA A 116 8.35 1.04 -12.98
N SER A 117 9.15 0.00 -12.82
CA SER A 117 10.34 0.05 -11.97
C SER A 117 11.52 -0.66 -12.61
N TYR A 118 12.72 -0.21 -12.22
CA TYR A 118 13.97 -0.91 -12.45
C TYR A 118 14.45 -1.48 -11.13
N GLN A 119 14.77 -2.78 -11.12
CA GLN A 119 15.26 -3.51 -9.95
C GLN A 119 16.67 -4.03 -10.23
N TYR A 120 17.58 -3.77 -9.30
CA TYR A 120 18.92 -4.34 -9.28
C TYR A 120 19.10 -5.21 -8.04
N LEU A 121 19.18 -6.52 -8.25
CA LEU A 121 19.40 -7.53 -7.21
C LEU A 121 20.86 -7.94 -7.19
N SER A 122 21.51 -7.80 -6.04
CA SER A 122 22.88 -8.21 -5.80
C SER A 122 23.00 -9.03 -4.51
N ARG A 123 24.21 -9.51 -4.21
CA ARG A 123 24.52 -10.12 -2.90
C ARG A 123 24.38 -9.15 -1.72
N TYR A 124 24.42 -7.86 -1.98
CA TYR A 124 24.31 -6.82 -0.97
C TYR A 124 22.88 -6.33 -0.75
N GLY A 125 21.92 -6.83 -1.50
CA GLY A 125 20.51 -6.44 -1.40
C GLY A 125 19.90 -6.09 -2.75
N MET A 126 18.72 -5.51 -2.70
CA MET A 126 17.96 -5.07 -3.86
C MET A 126 17.77 -3.55 -3.81
N PHE A 127 18.17 -2.89 -4.87
CA PHE A 127 17.88 -1.49 -5.13
C PHE A 127 16.74 -1.42 -6.16
N GLU A 128 15.76 -0.56 -5.91
CA GLU A 128 14.64 -0.33 -6.83
C GLU A 128 14.42 1.17 -7.02
N VAL A 129 14.24 1.58 -8.27
CA VAL A 129 13.70 2.89 -8.66
C VAL A 129 12.39 2.62 -9.38
N SER A 130 11.33 3.31 -9.00
CA SER A 130 10.01 3.17 -9.59
C SER A 130 9.36 4.52 -9.84
N ALA A 131 8.48 4.57 -10.81
CA ALA A 131 7.60 5.70 -11.06
C ALA A 131 6.24 5.19 -11.55
N GLY A 132 5.20 5.93 -11.24
CA GLY A 132 3.86 5.61 -11.67
C GLY A 132 2.95 6.82 -11.62
N ALA A 133 1.87 6.78 -12.39
CA ALA A 133 0.89 7.84 -12.49
C ALA A 133 -0.52 7.29 -12.25
N ASP A 134 -1.42 8.17 -11.86
CA ASP A 134 -2.84 7.86 -11.73
C ASP A 134 -3.44 7.54 -13.11
N ILE A 135 -3.94 6.32 -13.25
CA ILE A 135 -4.63 5.86 -14.46
C ILE A 135 -6.15 5.77 -14.27
N ALA A 136 -6.63 6.08 -13.06
CA ALA A 136 -8.05 6.10 -12.72
C ALA A 136 -8.67 7.51 -12.79
N GLY A 137 -7.87 8.55 -13.07
CA GLY A 137 -8.29 9.95 -13.15
C GLY A 137 -8.83 10.48 -11.81
N ARG A 138 -8.17 10.13 -10.71
CA ARG A 138 -8.55 10.60 -9.37
C ARG A 138 -7.87 11.90 -9.01
N HIS A 139 -6.59 12.02 -9.34
CA HIS A 139 -5.78 13.19 -9.04
C HIS A 139 -4.86 13.61 -10.20
N ASP A 140 -4.78 12.81 -11.28
CA ASP A 140 -3.92 13.07 -12.46
C ASP A 140 -2.45 13.35 -12.10
N GLY A 141 -2.00 12.89 -10.96
CA GLY A 141 -0.64 13.05 -10.46
C GLY A 141 0.21 11.82 -10.68
N PHE A 142 1.49 11.93 -10.33
CA PHE A 142 2.46 10.83 -10.39
C PHE A 142 3.31 10.77 -9.11
N TYR A 143 3.96 9.64 -8.91
CA TYR A 143 5.00 9.46 -7.90
C TYR A 143 6.28 8.91 -8.54
N ALA A 144 7.41 9.16 -7.87
CA ALA A 144 8.67 8.47 -8.10
C ALA A 144 9.22 7.99 -6.76
N GLN A 145 9.77 6.78 -6.71
CA GLN A 145 10.28 6.22 -5.47
C GLN A 145 11.63 5.55 -5.71
N THR A 146 12.54 5.72 -4.76
CA THR A 146 13.76 4.93 -4.66
C THR A 146 13.75 4.17 -3.35
N SER A 147 14.20 2.92 -3.38
CA SER A 147 14.26 2.09 -2.18
C SER A 147 15.42 1.10 -2.23
N TYR A 148 15.90 0.79 -1.04
CA TYR A 148 16.85 -0.29 -0.81
C TYR A 148 16.25 -1.29 0.16
N SER A 149 16.42 -2.57 -0.13
CA SER A 149 15.97 -3.67 0.74
C SER A 149 17.03 -4.76 0.84
N TYR A 150 17.15 -5.37 2.02
CA TYR A 150 18.12 -6.42 2.29
C TYR A 150 17.41 -7.73 2.70
N PRO A 151 17.12 -8.64 1.75
CA PRO A 151 16.42 -9.88 2.07
C PRO A 151 17.33 -10.88 2.78
N ILE A 152 17.00 -11.21 4.02
CA ILE A 152 17.60 -12.24 4.84
C ILE A 152 16.69 -13.47 4.77
N ARG A 153 17.25 -14.62 4.44
CA ARG A 153 16.48 -15.86 4.27
C ARG A 153 17.08 -16.99 5.06
N GLY A 154 16.23 -17.71 5.78
CA GLY A 154 16.55 -18.97 6.44
C GLY A 154 15.65 -20.09 5.94
N GLN A 155 15.77 -21.24 6.59
CA GLN A 155 14.95 -22.39 6.26
C GLN A 155 13.50 -22.16 6.75
N GLY A 156 12.58 -21.91 5.81
CA GLY A 156 11.16 -21.67 6.08
C GLY A 156 10.80 -20.26 6.54
N TRP A 157 11.74 -19.33 6.60
CA TRP A 157 11.47 -17.93 6.97
C TRP A 157 12.24 -16.93 6.12
N GLY A 158 11.76 -15.71 6.11
CA GLY A 158 12.46 -14.58 5.50
C GLY A 158 12.13 -13.30 6.23
N PHE A 159 13.11 -12.40 6.26
CA PHE A 159 13.00 -11.06 6.82
C PHE A 159 13.68 -10.07 5.88
N THR A 160 13.01 -8.97 5.59
CA THR A 160 13.49 -7.98 4.60
C THR A 160 13.30 -6.58 5.17
N PRO A 161 14.32 -5.99 5.83
CA PRO A 161 14.34 -4.57 6.13
C PRO A 161 14.44 -3.77 4.84
N ASN A 162 13.84 -2.59 4.83
CA ASN A 162 13.85 -1.67 3.71
C ASN A 162 13.85 -0.21 4.16
N ILE A 163 14.35 0.64 3.29
CA ILE A 163 14.42 2.08 3.47
C ILE A 163 14.22 2.73 2.10
N GLY A 164 13.66 3.91 2.06
CA GLY A 164 13.51 4.62 0.79
C GLY A 164 12.87 5.99 0.95
N TYR A 165 12.72 6.63 -0.20
CA TYR A 165 12.08 7.92 -0.34
C TYR A 165 11.08 7.85 -1.49
N ALA A 166 9.89 8.36 -1.26
CA ALA A 166 8.84 8.50 -2.26
C ALA A 166 8.58 9.99 -2.49
N TYR A 167 8.76 10.42 -3.72
CA TYR A 167 8.51 11.77 -4.21
C TYR A 167 7.14 11.80 -4.91
N ASN A 168 6.31 12.76 -4.60
CA ASN A 168 4.99 12.94 -5.16
C ASN A 168 4.93 14.22 -5.99
N SER A 169 4.14 14.19 -7.05
CA SER A 169 3.82 15.41 -7.81
C SER A 169 2.88 16.32 -7.01
N GLU A 170 2.90 17.61 -7.35
CA GLU A 170 1.98 18.62 -6.81
C GLU A 170 0.51 18.15 -6.83
N LYS A 171 0.01 17.62 -7.94
CA LYS A 171 -1.36 17.12 -8.05
C LYS A 171 -1.68 15.99 -7.07
N LEU A 172 -0.75 15.08 -6.84
CA LEU A 172 -0.92 14.01 -5.87
C LEU A 172 -0.90 14.56 -4.44
N ASN A 173 0.01 15.49 -4.14
CA ASN A 173 0.09 16.13 -2.84
C ASN A 173 -1.13 17.01 -2.58
N GLN A 174 -1.58 17.79 -3.57
CA GLN A 174 -2.80 18.59 -3.49
C GLN A 174 -4.02 17.70 -3.23
N HIS A 175 -4.11 16.56 -3.89
CA HIS A 175 -5.19 15.60 -3.65
C HIS A 175 -5.20 15.07 -2.21
N LEU A 176 -4.03 14.76 -1.64
CA LEU A 176 -3.95 14.14 -0.31
C LEU A 176 -3.93 15.19 0.81
N TYR A 177 -3.16 16.27 0.65
CA TYR A 177 -2.79 17.17 1.75
C TYR A 177 -3.18 18.63 1.50
N GLY A 178 -3.67 18.96 0.30
CA GLY A 178 -4.03 20.32 -0.05
C GLY A 178 -5.37 20.76 0.52
N VAL A 179 -5.56 22.09 0.57
CA VAL A 179 -6.84 22.75 0.85
C VAL A 179 -7.11 23.72 -0.29
N SER A 180 -8.15 23.45 -1.07
CA SER A 180 -8.54 24.32 -2.18
C SER A 180 -9.16 25.64 -1.67
N ALA A 181 -9.19 26.68 -2.51
CA ALA A 181 -9.86 27.93 -2.19
C ALA A 181 -11.34 27.75 -1.82
N ALA A 182 -12.03 26.79 -2.45
CA ALA A 182 -13.41 26.45 -2.14
C ALA A 182 -13.58 25.79 -0.78
N GLU A 183 -12.64 24.95 -0.36
CA GLU A 183 -12.58 24.34 0.96
C GLU A 183 -12.22 25.37 2.03
N ALA A 184 -11.25 26.24 1.78
CA ALA A 184 -10.87 27.33 2.67
C ALA A 184 -12.04 28.27 2.95
N ALA A 185 -12.86 28.59 1.94
CA ALA A 185 -14.01 29.47 2.10
C ALA A 185 -15.12 28.92 3.04
N ARG A 186 -15.14 27.60 3.30
CA ARG A 186 -16.16 26.93 4.11
C ARG A 186 -15.66 26.29 5.40
N THR A 187 -14.35 26.42 5.67
CA THR A 187 -13.67 25.85 6.84
C THR A 187 -12.83 26.91 7.55
N ARG A 188 -12.26 26.57 8.70
CA ARG A 188 -11.26 27.40 9.39
C ARG A 188 -9.86 27.33 8.75
N PHE A 189 -9.64 26.40 7.84
CA PHE A 189 -8.34 26.17 7.22
C PHE A 189 -8.04 27.22 6.15
N ASN A 190 -6.81 27.67 6.09
CA ASN A 190 -6.34 28.48 4.98
C ASN A 190 -6.15 27.62 3.72
N GLU A 191 -6.25 28.26 2.55
CA GLU A 191 -5.85 27.62 1.30
C GLU A 191 -4.39 27.16 1.41
N PHE A 192 -4.14 25.92 0.97
CA PHE A 192 -2.83 25.30 1.05
C PHE A 192 -2.56 24.45 -0.18
N ASP A 193 -1.46 24.78 -0.86
CA ASP A 193 -0.95 24.05 -2.02
C ASP A 193 0.45 23.54 -1.70
N PRO A 194 0.60 22.23 -1.40
CA PRO A 194 1.85 21.66 -0.88
C PRO A 194 2.97 21.52 -1.92
N GLY A 195 2.74 21.83 -3.19
CA GLY A 195 3.78 21.71 -4.23
C GLY A 195 4.29 20.27 -4.43
N TYR A 196 5.53 20.18 -4.91
CA TYR A 196 6.24 18.91 -5.13
C TYR A 196 7.03 18.54 -3.89
N ASP A 197 6.67 17.45 -3.22
CA ASP A 197 7.41 16.92 -2.09
C ASP A 197 7.08 15.45 -1.86
N GLY A 198 7.63 14.85 -0.81
CA GLY A 198 7.45 13.42 -0.60
C GLY A 198 7.56 12.97 0.86
N ASN A 199 7.88 11.71 1.00
CA ASN A 199 8.05 11.11 2.31
C ASN A 199 9.22 10.13 2.35
N PHE A 200 9.99 10.21 3.41
CA PHE A 200 10.93 9.18 3.79
C PHE A 200 10.20 7.99 4.45
N PHE A 201 10.72 6.79 4.25
CA PHE A 201 10.22 5.62 4.94
C PHE A 201 11.31 4.63 5.32
N ILE A 202 11.06 3.94 6.42
CA ILE A 202 11.80 2.76 6.85
C ILE A 202 10.82 1.67 7.24
N GLY A 203 11.13 0.42 6.94
CA GLY A 203 10.24 -0.67 7.26
C GLY A 203 10.92 -2.03 7.26
N ALA A 204 10.14 -3.03 7.52
CA ALA A 204 10.52 -4.41 7.40
C ALA A 204 9.31 -5.26 7.04
N SER A 205 9.55 -6.31 6.29
CA SER A 205 8.57 -7.37 6.03
C SER A 205 9.18 -8.74 6.31
N GLY A 206 8.34 -9.69 6.63
CA GLY A 206 8.82 -11.04 6.90
C GLY A 206 7.73 -12.08 6.75
N TYR A 207 8.15 -13.31 6.70
CA TYR A 207 7.27 -14.47 6.71
C TYR A 207 7.89 -15.63 7.48
N TYR A 208 7.01 -16.49 7.98
CA TYR A 208 7.36 -17.76 8.60
C TYR A 208 6.44 -18.87 8.09
N GLY A 209 7.02 -19.94 7.56
CA GLY A 209 6.30 -21.12 7.10
C GLY A 209 5.96 -22.02 8.28
N ILE A 210 4.69 -22.12 8.63
CA ILE A 210 4.20 -23.07 9.65
C ILE A 210 4.25 -24.50 9.11
N THR A 211 3.88 -24.66 7.84
CA THR A 211 3.96 -25.89 7.07
C THR A 211 4.53 -25.59 5.68
N ARG A 212 4.62 -26.58 4.81
CA ARG A 212 5.02 -26.37 3.40
C ARG A 212 4.01 -25.49 2.64
N SER A 213 2.74 -25.55 3.02
CA SER A 213 1.63 -24.81 2.37
C SER A 213 1.16 -23.59 3.15
N ILE A 214 1.32 -23.54 4.48
CA ILE A 214 0.80 -22.47 5.33
C ILE A 214 1.93 -21.55 5.75
N ARG A 215 1.74 -20.24 5.53
CA ARG A 215 2.71 -19.21 5.85
C ARG A 215 2.02 -18.04 6.56
N VAL A 216 2.63 -17.58 7.66
CA VAL A 216 2.30 -16.30 8.28
C VAL A 216 3.22 -15.23 7.71
N MET A 217 2.71 -14.05 7.47
CA MET A 217 3.48 -12.90 6.98
C MET A 217 3.15 -11.64 7.78
N GLY A 218 4.09 -10.73 7.83
CA GLY A 218 3.91 -9.44 8.47
C GLY A 218 4.74 -8.37 7.81
N ALA A 219 4.30 -7.13 7.96
CA ALA A 219 5.04 -5.95 7.55
C ALA A 219 4.79 -4.81 8.53
N ILE A 220 5.82 -4.00 8.71
CA ILE A 220 5.77 -2.72 9.43
C ILE A 220 6.43 -1.66 8.56
N ARG A 221 5.85 -0.48 8.51
CA ARG A 221 6.42 0.67 7.80
C ARG A 221 6.18 1.93 8.60
N TYR A 222 7.24 2.62 8.94
CA TYR A 222 7.22 3.99 9.42
C TYR A 222 7.44 4.92 8.22
N SER A 223 6.65 5.97 8.12
CA SER A 223 6.78 7.01 7.10
C SER A 223 6.73 8.37 7.77
N ASN A 224 7.53 9.30 7.27
CA ASN A 224 7.55 10.70 7.69
C ASN A 224 7.40 11.58 6.45
N LEU A 225 6.41 12.46 6.46
CA LEU A 225 6.26 13.50 5.42
C LEU A 225 7.40 14.49 5.56
N GLU A 226 7.78 15.11 4.45
CA GLU A 226 8.92 16.03 4.39
C GLU A 226 8.48 17.37 3.79
N GLY A 227 9.28 18.41 4.08
CA GLY A 227 9.15 19.73 3.49
C GLY A 227 7.78 20.36 3.68
N ASP A 228 7.24 20.93 2.60
CA ASP A 228 5.98 21.68 2.64
C ASP A 228 4.78 20.81 3.10
N LEU A 229 4.86 19.48 2.96
CA LEU A 229 3.79 18.59 3.39
C LEU A 229 3.54 18.63 4.90
N GLU A 230 4.58 18.93 5.70
CA GLU A 230 4.48 19.05 7.16
C GLU A 230 3.63 20.25 7.58
N GLU A 231 3.48 21.26 6.71
CA GLU A 231 2.75 22.49 7.00
C GLU A 231 1.26 22.38 6.66
N SER A 232 0.78 21.24 6.18
CA SER A 232 -0.62 21.07 5.80
C SER A 232 -1.56 21.29 7.00
N PRO A 233 -2.51 22.23 6.89
CA PRO A 233 -3.38 22.61 8.01
C PRO A 233 -4.44 21.56 8.37
N ILE A 234 -4.56 20.49 7.58
CA ILE A 234 -5.53 19.41 7.80
C ILE A 234 -4.89 18.17 8.45
N LEU A 235 -3.58 18.22 8.73
CA LEU A 235 -2.85 17.11 9.35
C LEU A 235 -2.72 17.30 10.86
N ASP A 236 -2.92 16.23 11.60
CA ASP A 236 -2.61 16.10 13.03
C ASP A 236 -1.22 15.48 13.26
N ALA A 237 -0.77 14.67 12.32
CA ALA A 237 0.54 14.04 12.35
C ALA A 237 1.19 14.00 10.97
N THR A 238 2.49 14.30 10.93
CA THR A 238 3.31 14.23 9.71
C THR A 238 4.00 12.88 9.53
N HIS A 239 3.83 11.99 10.50
CA HIS A 239 4.43 10.66 10.50
C HIS A 239 3.46 9.59 10.99
N GLY A 240 3.72 8.35 10.61
CA GLY A 240 2.88 7.24 11.05
C GLY A 240 3.54 5.89 10.86
N THR A 241 3.03 4.90 11.61
CA THR A 241 3.47 3.51 11.52
C THR A 241 2.33 2.62 11.09
N SER A 242 2.44 2.05 9.89
CA SER A 242 1.49 1.08 9.36
C SER A 242 1.94 -0.34 9.70
N LEU A 243 0.98 -1.21 9.97
CA LEU A 243 1.19 -2.63 10.28
C LEU A 243 0.31 -3.49 9.37
N MET A 244 0.83 -4.64 8.97
CA MET A 244 0.07 -5.67 8.28
C MET A 244 0.47 -7.04 8.83
N LEU A 245 -0.53 -7.88 9.08
CA LEU A 245 -0.36 -9.29 9.43
C LEU A 245 -1.27 -10.13 8.56
N GLY A 246 -0.83 -11.33 8.19
CA GLY A 246 -1.64 -12.21 7.37
C GLY A 246 -1.22 -13.67 7.46
N ILE A 247 -2.14 -14.54 7.06
CA ILE A 247 -1.90 -15.97 6.89
C ILE A 247 -2.32 -16.36 5.48
N THR A 248 -1.48 -17.14 4.81
CA THR A 248 -1.72 -17.60 3.43
C THR A 248 -1.54 -19.09 3.32
N TYR A 249 -2.29 -19.69 2.41
CA TYR A 249 -2.17 -21.07 1.97
C TYR A 249 -1.69 -21.08 0.51
N SER A 250 -0.65 -21.85 0.22
CA SER A 250 -0.12 -22.10 -1.13
C SER A 250 -0.48 -23.52 -1.55
N PHE A 251 -0.97 -23.69 -2.77
CA PHE A 251 -1.42 -24.96 -3.31
C PHE A 251 -0.26 -25.84 -3.78
#